data_a2bf4e8325a0fc46fd005a1511fb5f67
#
_entry.id   a2bf4e8325a0fc46fd005a1511fb5f67
#
_cell.length_a   1.000
_cell.length_b   1.000
_cell.length_c   1.000
_cell.angle_alpha   90.00
_cell.angle_beta   90.00
_cell.angle_gamma   90.00
#
_symmetry.space_group_name_H-M   'P 1'
#
loop_
_entity.id
_entity.type
_entity.pdbx_description
1 polymer ?
#
loop_
_entity_poly.entity_id
_entity_poly.type
_entity_poly.pdbx_seq_one_letter_code
_entity_poly.pdbx_strand_id
1 'polypeptide(L)'
;MNSHHRRITQWLLATLLVLCGTMSLTSCSDDDIVVIDDGQDQQDVPLIIFDTDIGSSTDDLFSLEMLHRYQDEGRCKLLGVIVNREGEDYAACADVVNTYFGHGDVPIGLVEDGVPNPRIFIDYRQLPQYKTKDGKLMFDTSIDDYSVLLKGWKLYRRLLAAQPDHSVSICSVGFVACIVHLLESEPDEISPLSGIELVRRKVKCLYLQAGCFSHSDEPDYNFLQGSVFAYDFFDLWPKDVDIIFSPMEVGLTVDYDPQQVISDIDWTDRHPIKQVYMNCNCYTGQKMWDPMTVIQAVEGNGFFALSMRGTVELSQNCATLFTPSATGNCRYQIPGSQTWSSQMLEHIRKYNKIRNAGE
;
A
#
# COMPACT_ATOMS: atom_id res chain seq x y z
N MET A 1 9.92 -16.52 78.73
CA MET A 1 8.68 -17.21 79.13
C MET A 1 8.12 -17.83 77.89
N ASN A 2 8.38 -19.09 77.71
CA ASN A 2 7.45 -20.20 77.70
C ASN A 2 6.54 -20.14 76.48
N SER A 3 6.46 -21.07 75.62
CA SER A 3 6.78 -22.48 75.55
C SER A 3 5.73 -23.13 74.67
N HIS A 4 6.23 -24.00 73.80
CA HIS A 4 5.66 -25.32 73.50
C HIS A 4 4.51 -25.41 72.54
N HIS A 5 4.41 -26.32 71.68
CA HIS A 5 4.93 -27.64 71.33
C HIS A 5 4.22 -28.04 70.05
N ARG A 6 4.94 -28.49 69.03
CA ARG A 6 5.23 -29.88 68.61
C ARG A 6 4.06 -30.66 68.01
N ARG A 7 4.40 -31.17 66.82
CA ARG A 7 4.12 -32.51 66.26
C ARG A 7 2.80 -32.64 65.50
N ILE A 8 2.68 -33.36 64.36
CA ILE A 8 3.27 -34.65 63.97
C ILE A 8 3.03 -34.80 62.41
N THR A 9 4.07 -35.14 61.67
CA THR A 9 4.24 -36.07 60.59
C THR A 9 3.11 -37.05 60.26
N GLN A 10 2.82 -37.25 58.99
CA GLN A 10 2.76 -38.55 58.27
C GLN A 10 2.27 -38.34 56.85
N TRP A 11 3.09 -38.63 55.90
CA TRP A 11 3.24 -39.79 55.07
C TRP A 11 1.98 -40.12 54.26
N LEU A 12 2.05 -39.99 52.90
CA LEU A 12 1.64 -41.07 52.01
C LEU A 12 2.35 -40.94 50.67
N LEU A 13 3.17 -41.92 50.39
CA LEU A 13 3.71 -42.30 49.08
C LEU A 13 2.57 -42.68 48.15
N ALA A 14 2.65 -42.31 46.92
CA ALA A 14 1.94 -42.99 45.82
C ALA A 14 2.84 -43.11 44.60
N THR A 15 3.47 -44.20 44.55
CA THR A 15 3.82 -45.12 43.42
C THR A 15 3.87 -44.56 42.02
N LEU A 16 5.10 -44.58 41.54
CA LEU A 16 5.53 -44.55 40.11
C LEU A 16 5.20 -45.94 39.52
N LEU A 17 4.33 -46.02 38.53
CA LEU A 17 4.15 -47.21 37.69
C LEU A 17 4.88 -47.00 36.39
N VAL A 18 6.03 -47.61 36.29
CA VAL A 18 6.78 -47.85 35.03
C VAL A 18 6.14 -49.08 34.38
N LEU A 19 5.53 -48.91 33.22
CA LEU A 19 5.16 -49.99 32.35
C LEU A 19 6.20 -50.06 31.21
N CYS A 20 7.13 -51.03 31.34
CA CYS A 20 7.90 -51.57 30.23
C CYS A 20 6.96 -52.39 29.36
N GLY A 21 6.70 -51.94 28.16
CA GLY A 21 6.07 -52.70 27.08
C GLY A 21 7.12 -53.12 26.06
N THR A 22 7.25 -54.41 25.91
CA THR A 22 8.20 -55.16 25.07
C THR A 22 8.00 -54.82 23.57
N MET A 23 9.11 -54.56 22.88
CA MET A 23 9.20 -54.56 21.42
C MET A 23 8.89 -55.93 20.87
N SER A 24 7.89 -55.99 20.01
CA SER A 24 7.78 -57.09 19.02
C SER A 24 7.97 -56.50 17.65
N LEU A 25 9.11 -56.86 17.02
CA LEU A 25 9.39 -56.59 15.61
C LEU A 25 8.49 -57.52 14.76
N THR A 26 7.57 -56.97 14.01
CA THR A 26 7.04 -57.62 12.82
C THR A 26 7.23 -56.66 11.63
N SER A 27 8.01 -57.20 10.70
CA SER A 27 8.27 -56.68 9.37
C SER A 27 7.03 -56.81 8.49
N CYS A 28 6.83 -55.84 7.65
CA CYS A 28 6.34 -55.85 6.25
C CYS A 28 5.25 -54.82 5.94
N SER A 29 5.67 -53.94 5.08
CA SER A 29 5.02 -53.39 3.87
C SER A 29 3.86 -52.45 4.01
N ASP A 30 4.08 -51.45 3.27
CA ASP A 30 3.23 -50.45 2.63
C ASP A 30 3.21 -49.05 3.28
N ASP A 31 3.78 -48.15 2.49
CA ASP A 31 3.91 -46.74 2.67
C ASP A 31 2.55 -46.06 2.80
N ASP A 32 2.09 -45.82 4.01
CA ASP A 32 1.18 -44.73 4.28
C ASP A 32 2.00 -43.53 4.77
N ILE A 33 2.48 -42.74 3.82
CA ILE A 33 2.91 -41.39 4.09
C ILE A 33 1.69 -40.62 4.58
N VAL A 34 1.57 -40.48 5.89
CA VAL A 34 0.69 -39.47 6.48
C VAL A 34 1.28 -38.12 6.05
N VAL A 35 0.79 -37.59 4.96
CA VAL A 35 0.93 -36.17 4.64
C VAL A 35 0.25 -35.45 5.79
N ILE A 36 1.03 -34.98 6.75
CA ILE A 36 0.58 -33.94 7.65
C ILE A 36 0.35 -32.75 6.73
N ASP A 37 -0.90 -32.52 6.37
CA ASP A 37 -1.36 -31.27 5.82
C ASP A 37 -1.05 -30.22 6.89
N ASP A 38 0.11 -29.62 6.82
CA ASP A 38 0.43 -28.37 7.52
C ASP A 38 -0.57 -27.39 6.89
N GLY A 39 -1.72 -27.25 7.55
CA GLY A 39 -2.71 -26.24 7.22
C GLY A 39 -1.98 -24.88 7.20
N GLN A 40 -1.33 -24.57 6.07
CA GLN A 40 -1.03 -23.21 5.72
C GLN A 40 -2.40 -22.54 5.67
N ASP A 41 -2.70 -21.76 6.71
CA ASP A 41 -3.68 -20.69 6.58
C ASP A 41 -3.36 -20.04 5.24
N GLN A 42 -4.18 -20.25 4.23
CA GLN A 42 -4.14 -19.47 3.00
C GLN A 42 -4.40 -18.05 3.46
N GLN A 43 -3.33 -17.33 3.73
CA GLN A 43 -3.39 -15.92 4.03
C GLN A 43 -4.04 -15.29 2.80
N ASP A 44 -5.29 -14.86 2.94
CA ASP A 44 -6.05 -14.27 1.84
C ASP A 44 -5.18 -13.19 1.18
N VAL A 45 -4.88 -13.39 -0.09
CA VAL A 45 -4.06 -12.47 -0.89
C VAL A 45 -4.70 -11.08 -0.84
N PRO A 46 -4.01 -10.03 -0.37
CA PRO A 46 -4.57 -8.69 -0.29
C PRO A 46 -5.11 -8.21 -1.64
N LEU A 47 -6.35 -7.72 -1.63
CA LEU A 47 -6.99 -7.08 -2.77
C LEU A 47 -6.75 -5.57 -2.67
N ILE A 48 -5.99 -5.00 -3.60
CA ILE A 48 -5.51 -3.61 -3.52
C ILE A 48 -6.18 -2.75 -4.60
N ILE A 49 -6.71 -1.60 -4.21
CA ILE A 49 -6.97 -0.48 -5.12
C ILE A 49 -5.87 0.54 -4.85
N PHE A 50 -5.10 0.90 -5.86
CA PHE A 50 -4.03 1.90 -5.76
C PHE A 50 -4.54 3.26 -6.23
N ASP A 51 -4.41 4.27 -5.39
CA ASP A 51 -4.88 5.64 -5.62
C ASP A 51 -3.68 6.58 -5.53
N THR A 52 -3.36 7.32 -6.60
CA THR A 52 -2.07 7.95 -6.83
C THR A 52 -2.22 9.32 -7.49
N ASP A 53 -1.34 10.26 -7.17
CA ASP A 53 -1.19 11.51 -7.92
C ASP A 53 0.04 11.47 -8.87
N ILE A 54 0.24 10.30 -9.49
CA ILE A 54 1.30 10.00 -10.46
C ILE A 54 1.51 11.13 -11.48
N GLY A 55 2.76 11.37 -11.87
CA GLY A 55 3.12 12.41 -12.85
C GLY A 55 3.85 13.61 -12.25
N SER A 56 4.04 13.63 -10.93
CA SER A 56 4.65 14.77 -10.21
C SER A 56 5.80 14.40 -9.29
N SER A 57 5.84 13.19 -8.78
CA SER A 57 6.88 12.65 -7.92
C SER A 57 7.22 11.25 -8.39
N THR A 58 8.45 10.79 -8.23
CA THR A 58 8.83 9.49 -8.80
C THR A 58 8.52 8.31 -7.88
N ASP A 59 8.20 8.54 -6.63
CA ASP A 59 7.83 7.48 -5.68
C ASP A 59 6.51 6.78 -6.02
N ASP A 60 5.57 7.46 -6.69
CA ASP A 60 4.41 6.83 -7.33
C ASP A 60 4.81 5.71 -8.29
N LEU A 61 5.85 5.97 -9.12
CA LEU A 61 6.32 4.98 -10.10
C LEU A 61 6.90 3.74 -9.42
N PHE A 62 7.70 3.93 -8.36
CA PHE A 62 8.23 2.82 -7.56
C PHE A 62 7.10 2.03 -6.88
N SER A 63 6.09 2.73 -6.39
CA SER A 63 4.93 2.13 -5.74
C SER A 63 4.12 1.25 -6.69
N LEU A 64 3.85 1.76 -7.90
CA LEU A 64 3.11 1.00 -8.91
C LEU A 64 3.94 -0.18 -9.45
N GLU A 65 5.26 -0.01 -9.68
CA GLU A 65 6.16 -1.12 -9.97
C GLU A 65 6.09 -2.19 -8.90
N MET A 66 6.24 -1.81 -7.63
CA MET A 66 6.21 -2.77 -6.52
C MET A 66 4.90 -3.55 -6.46
N LEU A 67 3.75 -2.90 -6.70
CA LEU A 67 2.45 -3.56 -6.75
C LEU A 67 2.38 -4.61 -7.87
N HIS A 68 2.90 -4.28 -9.05
CA HIS A 68 2.97 -5.26 -10.15
C HIS A 68 3.90 -6.44 -9.80
N ARG A 69 5.07 -6.17 -9.21
CA ARG A 69 5.98 -7.22 -8.77
C ARG A 69 5.37 -8.09 -7.68
N TYR A 70 4.68 -7.51 -6.70
CA TYR A 70 3.93 -8.27 -5.71
C TYR A 70 2.82 -9.11 -6.33
N GLN A 71 2.15 -8.61 -7.35
CA GLN A 71 1.15 -9.36 -8.08
C GLN A 71 1.75 -10.54 -8.82
N ASP A 72 2.90 -10.36 -9.50
CA ASP A 72 3.64 -11.43 -10.17
C ASP A 72 4.12 -12.51 -9.18
N GLU A 73 4.47 -12.10 -7.96
CA GLU A 73 4.85 -13.01 -6.86
C GLU A 73 3.61 -13.67 -6.19
N GLY A 74 2.39 -13.33 -6.59
CA GLY A 74 1.14 -13.83 -5.99
C GLY A 74 0.88 -13.28 -4.58
N ARG A 75 1.50 -12.17 -4.18
CA ARG A 75 1.43 -11.57 -2.85
C ARG A 75 0.35 -10.50 -2.70
N CYS A 76 -0.18 -9.99 -3.79
CA CYS A 76 -1.37 -9.14 -3.82
C CYS A 76 -2.12 -9.32 -5.14
N LYS A 77 -3.32 -8.78 -5.22
CA LYS A 77 -4.05 -8.57 -6.46
C LYS A 77 -4.37 -7.09 -6.61
N LEU A 78 -3.77 -6.44 -7.60
CA LEU A 78 -4.08 -5.05 -7.96
C LEU A 78 -5.40 -5.03 -8.74
N LEU A 79 -6.44 -4.47 -8.13
CA LEU A 79 -7.79 -4.42 -8.72
C LEU A 79 -7.94 -3.27 -9.72
N GLY A 80 -7.22 -2.19 -9.52
CA GLY A 80 -7.26 -1.00 -10.37
C GLY A 80 -6.41 0.13 -9.83
N VAL A 81 -6.16 1.11 -10.70
CA VAL A 81 -5.41 2.34 -10.40
C VAL A 81 -6.34 3.54 -10.53
N ILE A 82 -6.37 4.38 -9.51
CA ILE A 82 -7.14 5.63 -9.49
C ILE A 82 -6.15 6.79 -9.57
N VAL A 83 -6.28 7.62 -10.59
CA VAL A 83 -5.37 8.76 -10.83
C VAL A 83 -6.03 10.04 -10.35
N ASN A 84 -5.41 10.69 -9.36
CA ASN A 84 -5.93 11.86 -8.65
C ASN A 84 -5.44 13.22 -9.20
N ARG A 85 -4.78 13.25 -10.36
CA ARG A 85 -4.46 14.47 -11.09
C ARG A 85 -5.30 14.55 -12.34
N GLU A 86 -5.87 15.72 -12.60
CA GLU A 86 -6.65 15.97 -13.81
C GLU A 86 -5.76 16.04 -15.04
N GLY A 87 -6.11 15.25 -16.05
CA GLY A 87 -5.44 15.20 -17.34
C GLY A 87 -5.16 13.77 -17.80
N GLU A 88 -5.44 13.51 -19.05
CA GLU A 88 -5.25 12.21 -19.69
C GLU A 88 -3.78 11.78 -19.69
N ASP A 89 -2.85 12.72 -19.71
CA ASP A 89 -1.41 12.49 -19.64
C ASP A 89 -0.97 11.83 -18.33
N TYR A 90 -1.63 12.09 -17.20
CA TYR A 90 -1.37 11.40 -15.95
C TYR A 90 -1.85 9.93 -16.00
N ALA A 91 -3.05 9.70 -16.54
CA ALA A 91 -3.56 8.35 -16.74
C ALA A 91 -2.68 7.56 -17.73
N ALA A 92 -2.17 8.21 -18.76
CA ALA A 92 -1.24 7.60 -19.72
C ALA A 92 0.10 7.22 -19.08
N CYS A 93 0.59 7.95 -18.07
CA CYS A 93 1.76 7.54 -17.30
C CYS A 93 1.50 6.24 -16.53
N ALA A 94 0.35 6.12 -15.89
CA ALA A 94 -0.02 4.89 -15.18
C ALA A 94 -0.17 3.70 -16.16
N ASP A 95 -0.76 3.92 -17.34
CA ASP A 95 -0.90 2.89 -18.37
C ASP A 95 0.45 2.41 -18.91
N VAL A 96 1.40 3.33 -19.14
CA VAL A 96 2.77 2.95 -19.50
C VAL A 96 3.38 2.00 -18.48
N VAL A 97 3.22 2.30 -17.19
CA VAL A 97 3.77 1.43 -16.12
C VAL A 97 3.03 0.10 -16.09
N ASN A 98 1.70 0.09 -16.10
CA ASN A 98 0.90 -1.14 -16.13
C ASN A 98 1.31 -2.02 -17.32
N THR A 99 1.37 -1.44 -18.53
CA THR A 99 1.68 -2.17 -19.77
C THR A 99 3.11 -2.68 -19.77
N TYR A 100 4.07 -1.88 -19.29
CA TYR A 100 5.48 -2.27 -19.22
C TYR A 100 5.70 -3.49 -18.32
N PHE A 101 4.97 -3.60 -17.23
CA PHE A 101 5.02 -4.75 -16.34
C PHE A 101 4.09 -5.91 -16.74
N GLY A 102 3.44 -5.83 -17.93
CA GLY A 102 2.60 -6.89 -18.46
C GLY A 102 1.17 -6.92 -17.91
N HIS A 103 0.73 -5.85 -17.25
CA HIS A 103 -0.57 -5.70 -16.61
C HIS A 103 -1.41 -4.58 -17.21
N GLY A 104 -1.34 -4.38 -18.53
CA GLY A 104 -2.14 -3.37 -19.22
C GLY A 104 -3.66 -3.56 -19.13
N ASP A 105 -4.12 -4.71 -18.62
CA ASP A 105 -5.53 -5.00 -18.33
C ASP A 105 -6.01 -4.45 -16.97
N VAL A 106 -5.11 -3.95 -16.11
CA VAL A 106 -5.48 -3.29 -14.85
C VAL A 106 -6.22 -1.99 -15.16
N PRO A 107 -7.50 -1.86 -14.75
CA PRO A 107 -8.30 -0.70 -15.11
C PRO A 107 -7.80 0.57 -14.44
N ILE A 108 -7.87 1.68 -15.18
CA ILE A 108 -7.51 3.01 -14.70
C ILE A 108 -8.77 3.88 -14.63
N GLY A 109 -8.93 4.60 -13.50
CA GLY A 109 -9.92 5.65 -13.34
C GLY A 109 -9.25 7.00 -13.18
N LEU A 110 -9.84 8.03 -13.78
CA LEU A 110 -9.29 9.39 -13.75
C LEU A 110 -10.17 10.31 -12.91
N VAL A 111 -9.56 11.17 -12.11
CA VAL A 111 -10.28 12.17 -11.33
C VAL A 111 -11.02 13.16 -12.25
N GLU A 112 -12.21 13.56 -11.84
CA GLU A 112 -12.95 14.71 -12.36
C GLU A 112 -13.19 15.66 -11.20
N ASP A 113 -13.07 16.94 -11.41
CA ASP A 113 -13.18 17.96 -10.37
C ASP A 113 -12.22 17.69 -9.19
N GLY A 114 -10.96 17.43 -9.50
CA GLY A 114 -9.91 17.14 -8.53
C GLY A 114 -9.29 18.38 -7.90
N VAL A 115 -8.09 18.21 -7.34
CA VAL A 115 -7.33 19.32 -6.75
C VAL A 115 -6.90 20.31 -7.83
N PRO A 116 -7.26 21.59 -7.73
CA PRO A 116 -6.93 22.57 -8.75
C PRO A 116 -5.44 22.92 -8.74
N ASN A 117 -4.75 22.69 -9.86
CA ASN A 117 -3.35 23.08 -10.09
C ASN A 117 -2.37 22.69 -8.97
N PRO A 118 -2.33 21.43 -8.54
CA PRO A 118 -1.43 21.03 -7.48
C PRO A 118 0.02 21.18 -7.95
N ARG A 119 0.92 21.49 -7.01
CA ARG A 119 2.34 21.65 -7.31
C ARG A 119 2.90 20.38 -7.95
N ILE A 120 3.75 20.54 -8.98
CA ILE A 120 4.51 19.48 -9.63
C ILE A 120 5.97 19.63 -9.21
N PHE A 121 6.58 18.54 -8.75
CA PHE A 121 8.01 18.51 -8.35
C PHE A 121 8.89 18.08 -9.52
N ILE A 122 8.54 16.94 -10.15
CA ILE A 122 9.24 16.36 -11.30
C ILE A 122 8.19 16.03 -12.35
N ASP A 123 8.12 16.84 -13.41
CA ASP A 123 7.14 16.63 -14.47
C ASP A 123 7.60 15.55 -15.44
N TYR A 124 6.98 14.38 -15.40
CA TYR A 124 7.22 13.28 -16.33
C TYR A 124 5.99 12.87 -17.14
N ARG A 125 5.02 13.76 -17.31
CA ARG A 125 3.82 13.53 -18.14
C ARG A 125 4.12 13.23 -19.58
N GLN A 126 5.34 13.56 -20.04
CA GLN A 126 5.82 13.21 -21.36
C GLN A 126 6.27 11.74 -21.49
N LEU A 127 6.28 10.97 -20.41
CA LEU A 127 6.73 9.57 -20.41
C LEU A 127 6.10 8.72 -21.54
N PRO A 128 4.78 8.78 -21.80
CA PRO A 128 4.16 8.02 -22.89
C PRO A 128 4.64 8.44 -24.29
N GLN A 129 5.24 9.63 -24.41
CA GLN A 129 5.70 10.20 -25.69
C GLN A 129 7.20 10.01 -25.92
N TYR A 130 7.92 9.39 -25.00
CA TYR A 130 9.35 9.15 -25.16
C TYR A 130 9.61 8.27 -26.37
N LYS A 131 10.69 8.60 -27.10
CA LYS A 131 11.06 7.92 -28.33
C LYS A 131 12.44 7.30 -28.25
N THR A 132 12.56 6.19 -28.90
CA THR A 132 13.84 5.54 -29.21
C THR A 132 14.63 6.36 -30.24
N LYS A 133 15.91 6.04 -30.43
CA LYS A 133 16.79 6.74 -31.37
C LYS A 133 16.30 6.68 -32.82
N ASP A 134 15.52 5.66 -33.17
CA ASP A 134 14.89 5.49 -34.51
C ASP A 134 13.51 6.16 -34.60
N GLY A 135 13.09 6.91 -33.59
CA GLY A 135 11.89 7.75 -33.63
C GLY A 135 10.58 7.04 -33.26
N LYS A 136 10.61 5.76 -32.92
CA LYS A 136 9.43 5.01 -32.45
C LYS A 136 9.14 5.34 -30.99
N LEU A 137 7.89 5.16 -30.57
CA LEU A 137 7.56 5.23 -29.14
C LEU A 137 8.40 4.20 -28.38
N MET A 138 8.88 4.63 -27.22
CA MET A 138 9.70 3.80 -26.35
C MET A 138 8.85 2.83 -25.55
N PHE A 139 7.67 3.24 -25.15
CA PHE A 139 6.72 2.48 -24.34
C PHE A 139 5.43 2.25 -25.11
N ASP A 140 4.86 1.08 -24.91
CA ASP A 140 3.52 0.76 -25.37
C ASP A 140 2.51 1.18 -24.30
N THR A 141 1.26 1.38 -24.71
CA THR A 141 0.10 1.63 -23.87
C THR A 141 -1.01 0.64 -24.23
N SER A 142 -1.87 0.32 -23.28
CA SER A 142 -2.99 -0.59 -23.52
C SER A 142 -4.28 0.14 -23.86
N ILE A 143 -4.33 1.46 -23.63
CA ILE A 143 -5.52 2.32 -23.80
C ILE A 143 -5.31 3.22 -25.02
N ASP A 144 -6.20 3.12 -25.99
CA ASP A 144 -6.14 3.94 -27.22
C ASP A 144 -6.78 5.32 -27.03
N ASP A 145 -7.76 5.45 -26.14
CA ASP A 145 -8.52 6.69 -25.92
C ASP A 145 -8.78 6.87 -24.41
N TYR A 146 -8.06 7.81 -23.79
CA TYR A 146 -8.20 8.09 -22.36
C TYR A 146 -9.44 8.93 -22.05
N SER A 147 -10.08 9.57 -23.01
CA SER A 147 -11.30 10.36 -22.80
C SER A 147 -12.51 9.51 -22.36
N VAL A 148 -12.45 8.20 -22.61
CA VAL A 148 -13.50 7.25 -22.22
C VAL A 148 -13.29 6.59 -20.87
N LEU A 149 -12.22 6.94 -20.16
CA LEU A 149 -11.95 6.41 -18.83
C LEU A 149 -13.11 6.70 -17.87
N LEU A 150 -13.35 5.74 -16.99
CA LEU A 150 -14.27 5.99 -15.89
C LEU A 150 -13.73 7.09 -14.98
N LYS A 151 -14.66 7.90 -14.46
CA LYS A 151 -14.36 8.76 -13.32
C LYS A 151 -13.80 7.91 -12.18
N GLY A 152 -12.78 8.40 -11.48
CA GLY A 152 -12.09 7.64 -10.44
C GLY A 152 -13.04 7.05 -9.40
N TRP A 153 -14.01 7.86 -8.90
CA TRP A 153 -15.01 7.41 -7.95
C TRP A 153 -15.95 6.31 -8.51
N LYS A 154 -16.28 6.35 -9.80
CA LYS A 154 -17.08 5.28 -10.45
C LYS A 154 -16.30 3.99 -10.57
N LEU A 155 -15.00 4.08 -10.87
CA LEU A 155 -14.14 2.91 -10.87
C LEU A 155 -14.04 2.31 -9.47
N TYR A 156 -13.84 3.14 -8.42
CA TYR A 156 -13.91 2.68 -7.04
C TYR A 156 -15.18 1.89 -6.74
N ARG A 157 -16.35 2.45 -7.07
CA ARG A 157 -17.64 1.76 -6.86
C ARG A 157 -17.68 0.40 -7.56
N ARG A 158 -17.25 0.33 -8.82
CA ARG A 158 -17.23 -0.91 -9.61
C ARG A 158 -16.30 -1.96 -8.98
N LEU A 159 -15.10 -1.54 -8.61
CA LEU A 159 -14.12 -2.45 -8.01
C LEU A 159 -14.60 -2.96 -6.65
N LEU A 160 -15.08 -2.08 -5.78
CA LEU A 160 -15.57 -2.44 -4.45
C LEU A 160 -16.81 -3.35 -4.52
N ALA A 161 -17.80 -3.02 -5.35
CA ALA A 161 -19.03 -3.79 -5.47
C ALA A 161 -18.78 -5.24 -5.88
N ALA A 162 -17.73 -5.49 -6.66
CA ALA A 162 -17.37 -6.81 -7.17
C ALA A 162 -16.66 -7.72 -6.16
N GLN A 163 -16.21 -7.18 -5.00
CA GLN A 163 -15.41 -7.95 -4.05
C GLN A 163 -16.24 -8.44 -2.84
N PRO A 164 -15.74 -9.44 -2.11
CA PRO A 164 -16.30 -9.84 -0.81
C PRO A 164 -16.34 -8.69 0.20
N ASP A 165 -17.16 -8.82 1.22
CA ASP A 165 -17.24 -7.83 2.29
C ASP A 165 -15.93 -7.81 3.10
N HIS A 166 -15.47 -6.61 3.51
CA HIS A 166 -14.25 -6.37 4.30
C HIS A 166 -12.97 -6.99 3.72
N SER A 167 -12.85 -7.04 2.37
CA SER A 167 -11.72 -7.69 1.70
C SER A 167 -10.77 -6.74 1.01
N VAL A 168 -11.21 -5.51 0.66
CA VAL A 168 -10.43 -4.59 -0.14
C VAL A 168 -9.61 -3.65 0.73
N SER A 169 -8.32 -3.56 0.46
CA SER A 169 -7.44 -2.51 0.98
C SER A 169 -7.32 -1.40 -0.05
N ILE A 170 -7.59 -0.17 0.36
CA ILE A 170 -7.27 1.01 -0.45
C ILE A 170 -5.87 1.47 -0.05
N CYS A 171 -4.98 1.59 -1.02
CA CYS A 171 -3.65 2.16 -0.86
C CYS A 171 -3.62 3.51 -1.58
N SER A 172 -3.82 4.60 -0.84
CA SER A 172 -3.89 5.96 -1.37
C SER A 172 -2.60 6.71 -1.04
N VAL A 173 -1.92 7.17 -2.07
CA VAL A 173 -0.64 7.88 -1.95
C VAL A 173 -0.69 9.30 -2.52
N GLY A 174 -1.83 9.69 -3.07
CA GLY A 174 -2.09 11.03 -3.59
C GLY A 174 -3.16 11.80 -2.82
N PHE A 175 -3.90 12.64 -3.53
CA PHE A 175 -4.97 13.44 -2.96
C PHE A 175 -6.21 12.58 -2.68
N VAL A 176 -6.98 12.94 -1.64
CA VAL A 176 -8.19 12.19 -1.26
C VAL A 176 -9.44 12.55 -2.09
N ALA A 177 -9.30 13.31 -3.18
CA ALA A 177 -10.42 13.80 -3.99
C ALA A 177 -11.33 12.66 -4.51
N CYS A 178 -10.76 11.63 -5.13
CA CYS A 178 -11.54 10.49 -5.61
C CYS A 178 -12.22 9.71 -4.49
N ILE A 179 -11.61 9.65 -3.30
CA ILE A 179 -12.19 9.02 -2.11
C ILE A 179 -13.38 9.86 -1.62
N VAL A 180 -13.26 11.18 -1.57
CA VAL A 180 -14.39 12.08 -1.19
C VAL A 180 -15.54 11.92 -2.17
N HIS A 181 -15.28 11.98 -3.47
CA HIS A 181 -16.32 11.77 -4.49
C HIS A 181 -16.96 10.37 -4.40
N LEU A 182 -16.18 9.33 -4.03
CA LEU A 182 -16.74 8.02 -3.72
C LEU A 182 -17.69 8.09 -2.53
N LEU A 183 -17.27 8.72 -1.41
CA LEU A 183 -18.07 8.81 -0.18
C LEU A 183 -19.36 9.59 -0.38
N GLU A 184 -19.35 10.66 -1.20
CA GLU A 184 -20.51 11.46 -1.56
C GLU A 184 -21.43 10.78 -2.57
N SER A 185 -21.00 9.70 -3.22
CA SER A 185 -21.77 9.06 -4.29
C SER A 185 -23.03 8.38 -3.79
N GLU A 186 -24.12 8.61 -4.50
CA GLU A 186 -25.43 8.01 -4.26
C GLU A 186 -25.51 6.58 -4.84
N PRO A 187 -26.51 5.77 -4.43
CA PRO A 187 -26.83 4.52 -5.08
C PRO A 187 -27.00 4.67 -6.59
N ASP A 188 -26.47 3.74 -7.38
CA ASP A 188 -26.49 3.76 -8.83
C ASP A 188 -26.60 2.35 -9.44
N GLU A 189 -26.46 2.24 -10.76
CA GLU A 189 -26.50 0.98 -11.49
C GLU A 189 -25.37 -0.01 -11.12
N ILE A 190 -24.30 0.50 -10.50
CA ILE A 190 -23.16 -0.33 -10.05
C ILE A 190 -23.48 -0.96 -8.70
N SER A 191 -24.07 -0.20 -7.79
CA SER A 191 -24.38 -0.66 -6.44
C SER A 191 -25.59 0.05 -5.86
N PRO A 192 -26.52 -0.68 -5.20
CA PRO A 192 -27.63 -0.07 -4.46
C PRO A 192 -27.21 0.63 -3.16
N LEU A 193 -25.91 0.55 -2.80
CA LEU A 193 -25.37 1.21 -1.61
C LEU A 193 -24.86 2.60 -1.96
N SER A 194 -25.04 3.56 -1.05
CA SER A 194 -24.31 4.83 -1.09
C SER A 194 -22.80 4.57 -1.00
N GLY A 195 -21.97 5.56 -1.35
CA GLY A 195 -20.52 5.44 -1.28
C GLY A 195 -20.02 5.11 0.13
N ILE A 196 -20.57 5.80 1.15
CA ILE A 196 -20.22 5.53 2.56
C ILE A 196 -20.59 4.10 2.97
N GLU A 197 -21.76 3.60 2.59
CA GLU A 197 -22.19 2.23 2.89
C GLU A 197 -21.34 1.21 2.14
N LEU A 198 -20.96 1.50 0.91
CA LEU A 198 -20.11 0.64 0.10
C LEU A 198 -18.69 0.53 0.68
N VAL A 199 -18.10 1.66 1.07
CA VAL A 199 -16.82 1.70 1.77
C VAL A 199 -16.90 0.91 3.08
N ARG A 200 -17.90 1.18 3.92
CA ARG A 200 -18.10 0.47 5.20
C ARG A 200 -18.22 -1.04 5.01
N ARG A 201 -18.88 -1.48 3.96
CA ARG A 201 -19.10 -2.90 3.70
C ARG A 201 -17.91 -3.60 3.10
N LYS A 202 -17.18 -2.94 2.17
CA LYS A 202 -16.21 -3.62 1.31
C LYS A 202 -14.77 -3.39 1.72
N VAL A 203 -14.47 -2.22 2.30
CA VAL A 203 -13.11 -1.85 2.65
C VAL A 203 -12.70 -2.52 3.96
N LYS A 204 -11.54 -3.17 3.93
CA LYS A 204 -10.87 -3.77 5.08
C LYS A 204 -10.06 -2.71 5.84
N CYS A 205 -9.31 -1.89 5.11
CA CYS A 205 -8.45 -0.84 5.65
C CYS A 205 -8.11 0.18 4.55
N LEU A 206 -7.99 1.44 4.94
CA LEU A 206 -7.33 2.46 4.14
C LEU A 206 -5.89 2.63 4.62
N TYR A 207 -4.93 2.44 3.73
CA TYR A 207 -3.53 2.80 3.91
C TYR A 207 -3.31 4.13 3.19
N LEU A 208 -2.91 5.15 3.93
CA LEU A 208 -2.91 6.53 3.43
C LEU A 208 -1.54 7.19 3.62
N GLN A 209 -0.88 7.53 2.53
CA GLN A 209 0.29 8.40 2.57
C GLN A 209 -0.16 9.83 2.80
N ALA A 210 -0.20 10.25 4.03
CA ALA A 210 -0.55 11.60 4.44
C ALA A 210 -0.21 11.82 5.92
N GLY A 211 -0.14 13.09 6.29
CA GLY A 211 0.03 13.56 7.64
C GLY A 211 1.48 13.68 8.09
N CYS A 212 1.64 14.42 9.20
CA CYS A 212 2.88 14.55 9.96
C CYS A 212 2.51 14.48 11.44
N PHE A 213 3.02 13.49 12.17
CA PHE A 213 2.68 13.24 13.57
C PHE A 213 3.84 13.57 14.52
N SER A 214 5.03 13.81 14.00
CA SER A 214 6.20 14.23 14.77
C SER A 214 6.23 15.73 15.04
N HIS A 215 5.55 16.53 14.23
CA HIS A 215 5.47 18.00 14.34
C HIS A 215 4.02 18.44 14.13
N SER A 216 3.34 18.82 15.21
CA SER A 216 1.91 19.13 15.23
C SER A 216 1.45 20.31 14.37
N ASP A 217 2.39 21.13 13.92
CA ASP A 217 2.09 22.36 13.16
C ASP A 217 2.46 22.26 11.68
N GLU A 218 3.04 21.12 11.26
CA GLU A 218 3.52 20.94 9.90
C GLU A 218 2.46 20.18 9.08
N PRO A 219 1.87 20.83 8.04
CA PRO A 219 0.96 20.15 7.15
C PRO A 219 1.72 19.24 6.18
N ASP A 220 1.17 18.10 5.92
CA ASP A 220 1.60 17.21 4.86
C ASP A 220 1.21 17.78 3.48
N TYR A 221 1.97 17.40 2.45
CA TYR A 221 1.74 17.88 1.08
C TYR A 221 0.37 17.50 0.55
N ASN A 222 -0.07 16.24 0.70
CA ASN A 222 -1.31 15.73 0.13
C ASN A 222 -2.53 16.42 0.74
N PHE A 223 -2.55 16.61 2.05
CA PHE A 223 -3.63 17.35 2.71
C PHE A 223 -3.56 18.84 2.43
N LEU A 224 -2.36 19.44 2.36
CA LEU A 224 -2.22 20.86 2.10
C LEU A 224 -2.68 21.23 0.68
N GLN A 225 -2.19 20.50 -0.34
CA GLN A 225 -2.60 20.74 -1.72
C GLN A 225 -4.06 20.33 -1.94
N GLY A 226 -4.48 19.22 -1.33
CA GLY A 226 -5.83 18.69 -1.38
C GLY A 226 -6.78 19.26 -0.33
N SER A 227 -6.50 20.44 0.25
CA SER A 227 -7.26 20.99 1.38
C SER A 227 -8.76 21.15 1.11
N VAL A 228 -9.14 21.34 -0.14
CA VAL A 228 -10.56 21.41 -0.56
C VAL A 228 -11.30 20.12 -0.22
N PHE A 229 -10.64 18.98 -0.26
CA PHE A 229 -11.23 17.65 0.02
C PHE A 229 -10.83 17.09 1.37
N ALA A 230 -9.70 17.53 1.94
CA ALA A 230 -9.13 16.91 3.13
C ALA A 230 -10.04 16.99 4.36
N TYR A 231 -10.77 18.08 4.56
CA TYR A 231 -11.73 18.23 5.66
C TYR A 231 -12.95 17.33 5.44
N ASP A 232 -13.53 17.33 4.25
CA ASP A 232 -14.68 16.51 3.90
C ASP A 232 -14.36 15.01 4.01
N PHE A 233 -13.12 14.61 3.67
CA PHE A 233 -12.64 13.24 3.87
C PHE A 233 -12.78 12.81 5.34
N PHE A 234 -12.29 13.62 6.29
CA PHE A 234 -12.37 13.27 7.71
C PHE A 234 -13.80 13.29 8.25
N ASP A 235 -14.66 14.16 7.71
CA ASP A 235 -16.06 14.23 8.11
C ASP A 235 -16.86 13.03 7.59
N LEU A 236 -16.61 12.59 6.36
CA LEU A 236 -17.36 11.55 5.67
C LEU A 236 -16.84 10.12 5.92
N TRP A 237 -15.53 9.95 6.20
CA TRP A 237 -14.95 8.61 6.34
C TRP A 237 -15.61 7.82 7.49
N PRO A 238 -16.09 6.58 7.23
CA PRO A 238 -16.73 5.76 8.25
C PRO A 238 -15.80 5.48 9.43
N LYS A 239 -16.24 5.79 10.64
CA LYS A 239 -15.39 5.64 11.86
C LYS A 239 -15.21 4.18 12.30
N ASP A 240 -15.86 3.24 11.65
CA ASP A 240 -15.74 1.80 11.81
C ASP A 240 -14.83 1.13 10.74
N VAL A 241 -14.25 1.93 9.83
CA VAL A 241 -13.25 1.47 8.86
C VAL A 241 -11.88 2.05 9.24
N ASP A 242 -10.92 1.17 9.48
CA ASP A 242 -9.58 1.56 9.94
C ASP A 242 -8.79 2.34 8.89
N ILE A 243 -7.99 3.32 9.36
CA ILE A 243 -6.99 4.05 8.58
C ILE A 243 -5.61 3.82 9.20
N ILE A 244 -4.65 3.43 8.38
CA ILE A 244 -3.24 3.39 8.75
C ILE A 244 -2.50 4.44 7.91
N PHE A 245 -1.98 5.46 8.58
CA PHE A 245 -1.22 6.52 7.93
C PHE A 245 0.25 6.11 7.74
N SER A 246 0.79 6.38 6.57
CA SER A 246 2.22 6.44 6.29
C SER A 246 2.62 7.92 6.26
N PRO A 247 3.03 8.51 7.39
CA PRO A 247 3.22 9.94 7.47
C PRO A 247 4.52 10.40 6.81
N MET A 248 4.60 11.69 6.53
CA MET A 248 5.71 12.35 5.86
C MET A 248 7.08 11.96 6.48
N GLU A 249 7.18 11.95 7.80
CA GLU A 249 8.43 11.66 8.52
C GLU A 249 8.96 10.24 8.32
N VAL A 250 8.14 9.28 7.94
CA VAL A 250 8.56 7.89 7.68
C VAL A 250 9.29 7.81 6.34
N GLY A 251 8.65 8.21 5.26
CA GLY A 251 9.25 8.18 3.92
C GLY A 251 10.46 9.11 3.79
N LEU A 252 10.46 10.24 4.53
CA LEU A 252 11.57 11.20 4.56
C LEU A 252 12.90 10.55 4.95
N THR A 253 12.90 9.49 5.75
CA THR A 253 14.11 8.78 6.19
C THR A 253 14.66 7.81 5.17
N VAL A 254 13.93 7.51 4.10
CA VAL A 254 14.32 6.55 3.05
C VAL A 254 14.57 7.31 1.76
N ASP A 255 15.83 7.47 1.41
CA ASP A 255 16.27 8.29 0.27
C ASP A 255 16.92 7.43 -0.81
N TYR A 256 16.39 7.46 -2.03
CA TYR A 256 16.93 6.72 -3.15
C TYR A 256 17.70 7.66 -4.08
N ASP A 257 19.03 7.54 -4.03
CA ASP A 257 19.93 8.36 -4.84
C ASP A 257 19.72 8.12 -6.35
N PRO A 258 19.67 9.18 -7.19
CA PRO A 258 19.43 9.05 -8.62
C PRO A 258 20.44 8.18 -9.37
N GLN A 259 21.73 8.24 -9.01
CA GLN A 259 22.75 7.42 -9.64
C GLN A 259 22.56 5.94 -9.28
N GLN A 260 22.09 5.69 -8.07
CA GLN A 260 21.77 4.36 -7.60
C GLN A 260 20.54 3.79 -8.32
N VAL A 261 19.48 4.60 -8.54
CA VAL A 261 18.32 4.18 -9.35
C VAL A 261 18.75 3.74 -10.74
N ILE A 262 19.57 4.57 -11.42
CA ILE A 262 20.06 4.27 -12.77
C ILE A 262 20.95 3.01 -12.78
N SER A 263 21.77 2.83 -11.75
CA SER A 263 22.68 1.67 -11.67
C SER A 263 21.98 0.37 -11.27
N ASP A 264 20.92 0.44 -10.48
CA ASP A 264 20.12 -0.73 -10.09
C ASP A 264 19.29 -1.26 -11.28
N ILE A 265 18.91 -0.37 -12.21
CA ILE A 265 18.23 -0.73 -13.46
C ILE A 265 19.25 -0.77 -14.61
N ASP A 266 20.34 -1.52 -14.46
CA ASP A 266 21.40 -1.62 -15.48
C ASP A 266 21.07 -2.60 -16.62
N TRP A 267 20.07 -3.44 -16.42
CA TRP A 267 19.67 -4.54 -17.30
C TRP A 267 18.86 -4.11 -18.52
N THR A 268 18.31 -2.89 -18.55
CA THR A 268 17.63 -2.33 -19.71
C THR A 268 17.73 -0.80 -19.75
N ASP A 269 17.68 -0.24 -20.96
CA ASP A 269 17.51 1.21 -21.15
C ASP A 269 16.04 1.61 -21.33
N ARG A 270 15.13 0.66 -21.40
CA ARG A 270 13.70 0.91 -21.66
C ARG A 270 12.83 0.88 -20.40
N HIS A 271 13.41 0.95 -19.21
CA HIS A 271 12.65 0.98 -17.97
C HIS A 271 11.99 2.36 -17.74
N PRO A 272 10.67 2.44 -17.45
CA PRO A 272 9.97 3.72 -17.28
C PRO A 272 10.63 4.61 -16.24
N ILE A 273 10.94 4.08 -15.06
CA ILE A 273 11.59 4.83 -13.97
C ILE A 273 12.97 5.33 -14.42
N LYS A 274 13.81 4.46 -14.98
CA LYS A 274 15.14 4.86 -15.46
C LYS A 274 15.05 5.99 -16.48
N GLN A 275 14.10 5.92 -17.40
CA GLN A 275 13.91 6.96 -18.42
C GLN A 275 13.43 8.29 -17.82
N VAL A 276 12.60 8.27 -16.77
CA VAL A 276 12.25 9.49 -16.03
C VAL A 276 13.49 10.10 -15.39
N TYR A 277 14.32 9.30 -14.73
CA TYR A 277 15.57 9.79 -14.11
C TYR A 277 16.58 10.32 -15.12
N MET A 278 16.59 9.80 -16.33
CA MET A 278 17.47 10.28 -17.41
C MET A 278 16.97 11.55 -18.08
N ASN A 279 15.66 11.82 -18.10
CA ASN A 279 15.06 12.89 -18.92
C ASN A 279 14.41 14.02 -18.12
N CYS A 280 14.10 13.85 -16.83
CA CYS A 280 13.28 14.79 -16.05
C CYS A 280 14.02 15.52 -14.92
N ASN A 281 15.31 15.81 -15.06
CA ASN A 281 16.06 16.63 -14.08
C ASN A 281 15.98 16.10 -12.61
N CYS A 282 15.99 14.78 -12.44
CA CYS A 282 16.01 14.14 -11.13
C CYS A 282 17.42 14.22 -10.53
N TYR A 283 17.84 15.39 -10.07
CA TYR A 283 19.21 15.63 -9.56
C TYR A 283 19.39 15.35 -8.07
N THR A 284 18.29 15.28 -7.34
CA THR A 284 18.28 14.98 -5.90
C THR A 284 17.68 13.61 -5.65
N GLY A 285 18.04 12.98 -4.52
CA GLY A 285 17.42 11.75 -4.09
C GLY A 285 15.90 11.89 -3.96
N GLN A 286 15.20 10.83 -4.31
CA GLN A 286 13.76 10.74 -4.09
C GLN A 286 13.49 10.09 -2.73
N LYS A 287 12.69 10.76 -1.93
CA LYS A 287 12.18 10.18 -0.69
C LYS A 287 11.07 9.18 -1.03
N MET A 288 11.11 8.03 -0.36
CA MET A 288 10.22 6.91 -0.65
C MET A 288 8.97 6.96 0.24
N TRP A 289 8.14 8.00 0.07
CA TRP A 289 6.91 8.15 0.86
C TRP A 289 5.87 7.09 0.50
N ASP A 290 5.53 6.99 -0.75
CA ASP A 290 4.48 6.12 -1.29
C ASP A 290 4.81 4.63 -1.13
N PRO A 291 6.05 4.17 -1.41
CA PRO A 291 6.41 2.78 -1.20
C PRO A 291 6.20 2.28 0.23
N MET A 292 6.32 3.16 1.26
CA MET A 292 6.03 2.78 2.65
C MET A 292 4.57 2.37 2.84
N THR A 293 3.66 3.04 2.14
CA THR A 293 2.22 2.72 2.16
C THR A 293 1.93 1.40 1.48
N VAL A 294 2.54 1.17 0.31
CA VAL A 294 2.40 -0.08 -0.46
C VAL A 294 2.94 -1.29 0.31
N ILE A 295 4.14 -1.17 0.89
CA ILE A 295 4.75 -2.24 1.69
C ILE A 295 3.84 -2.59 2.88
N GLN A 296 3.30 -1.58 3.58
CA GLN A 296 2.38 -1.81 4.70
C GLN A 296 1.08 -2.50 4.26
N ALA A 297 0.52 -2.10 3.11
CA ALA A 297 -0.73 -2.64 2.60
C ALA A 297 -0.61 -4.12 2.17
N VAL A 298 0.55 -4.51 1.64
CA VAL A 298 0.81 -5.86 1.13
C VAL A 298 1.44 -6.77 2.17
N GLU A 299 2.44 -6.28 2.92
CA GLU A 299 3.24 -7.09 3.84
C GLU A 299 2.80 -6.97 5.31
N GLY A 300 1.83 -6.09 5.59
CA GLY A 300 1.34 -5.87 6.94
C GLY A 300 2.36 -5.21 7.85
N ASN A 301 2.31 -5.55 9.14
CA ASN A 301 3.12 -4.89 10.17
C ASN A 301 4.56 -5.43 10.30
N GLY A 302 5.01 -6.30 9.38
CA GLY A 302 6.33 -6.95 9.49
C GLY A 302 7.50 -5.96 9.55
N PHE A 303 7.37 -4.82 8.88
CA PHE A 303 8.41 -3.80 8.81
C PHE A 303 8.13 -2.56 9.67
N PHE A 304 6.91 -2.38 10.17
CA PHE A 304 6.47 -1.12 10.74
C PHE A 304 6.01 -1.26 12.18
N ALA A 305 6.54 -0.38 13.05
CA ALA A 305 5.91 -0.09 14.31
C ALA A 305 4.74 0.88 14.07
N LEU A 306 3.60 0.62 14.72
CA LEU A 306 2.43 1.48 14.63
C LEU A 306 2.15 2.16 15.96
N SER A 307 1.58 3.37 15.90
CA SER A 307 1.05 4.04 17.09
C SER A 307 -0.03 3.22 17.78
N MET A 308 -0.41 3.61 19.00
CA MET A 308 -1.68 3.18 19.56
C MET A 308 -2.84 3.67 18.68
N ARG A 309 -4.04 3.11 18.88
CA ARG A 309 -5.26 3.61 18.22
C ARG A 309 -5.58 5.02 18.67
N GLY A 310 -6.18 5.78 17.79
CA GLY A 310 -6.60 7.15 18.06
C GLY A 310 -7.56 7.67 17.00
N THR A 311 -7.86 8.96 17.11
CA THR A 311 -8.57 9.74 16.10
C THR A 311 -7.63 10.77 15.49
N VAL A 312 -7.87 11.16 14.25
CA VAL A 312 -7.15 12.22 13.56
C VAL A 312 -8.14 13.29 13.14
N GLU A 313 -7.77 14.53 13.37
CA GLU A 313 -8.46 15.73 12.91
C GLU A 313 -7.45 16.63 12.20
N LEU A 314 -7.92 17.52 11.34
CA LEU A 314 -7.09 18.55 10.73
C LEU A 314 -7.23 19.89 11.44
N SER A 315 -6.11 20.54 11.68
CA SER A 315 -6.07 21.95 12.07
C SER A 315 -6.44 22.86 10.87
N GLN A 316 -6.64 24.16 11.13
CA GLN A 316 -6.98 25.12 10.07
C GLN A 316 -5.93 25.23 8.94
N ASN A 317 -4.69 24.83 9.18
CA ASN A 317 -3.61 24.79 8.18
C ASN A 317 -3.33 23.38 7.65
N CYS A 318 -4.29 22.45 7.77
CA CYS A 318 -4.18 21.06 7.33
C CYS A 318 -3.11 20.21 8.03
N ALA A 319 -2.57 20.66 9.19
CA ALA A 319 -1.71 19.80 10.00
C ALA A 319 -2.55 18.75 10.73
N THR A 320 -2.01 17.55 10.87
CA THR A 320 -2.70 16.41 11.51
C THR A 320 -2.60 16.46 13.02
N LEU A 321 -3.73 16.35 13.70
CA LEU A 321 -3.86 16.33 15.15
C LEU A 321 -4.31 14.93 15.57
N PHE A 322 -3.42 14.19 16.23
CA PHE A 322 -3.72 12.84 16.71
C PHE A 322 -4.12 12.85 18.18
N THR A 323 -5.25 12.28 18.48
CA THR A 323 -5.72 12.07 19.84
C THR A 323 -5.82 10.57 20.16
N PRO A 324 -5.04 10.06 21.15
CA PRO A 324 -5.13 8.67 21.56
C PRO A 324 -6.54 8.29 22.01
N SER A 325 -7.06 7.18 21.48
CA SER A 325 -8.39 6.64 21.83
C SER A 325 -8.46 5.16 21.55
N ALA A 326 -8.87 4.36 22.53
CA ALA A 326 -9.01 2.91 22.35
C ALA A 326 -10.09 2.53 21.30
N THR A 327 -11.04 3.41 21.06
CA THR A 327 -12.13 3.22 20.09
C THR A 327 -11.88 3.98 18.78
N GLY A 328 -10.75 4.67 18.66
CA GLY A 328 -10.36 5.35 17.43
C GLY A 328 -10.04 4.36 16.31
N ASN A 329 -10.25 4.78 15.07
CA ASN A 329 -10.00 3.97 13.88
C ASN A 329 -8.70 4.33 13.17
N CYS A 330 -7.89 5.25 13.72
CA CYS A 330 -6.65 5.72 13.11
C CYS A 330 -5.43 5.17 13.84
N ARG A 331 -4.41 4.82 13.06
CA ARG A 331 -3.04 4.54 13.51
C ARG A 331 -2.07 5.14 12.50
N TYR A 332 -0.83 5.36 12.91
CA TYR A 332 0.22 5.82 12.00
C TYR A 332 1.51 5.02 12.19
N GLN A 333 2.29 4.90 11.13
CA GLN A 333 3.62 4.31 11.15
C GLN A 333 4.57 5.21 11.96
N ILE A 334 5.42 4.58 12.76
CA ILE A 334 6.45 5.26 13.54
C ILE A 334 7.78 5.12 12.77
N PRO A 335 8.52 6.22 12.53
CA PRO A 335 9.82 6.15 11.88
C PRO A 335 10.76 5.18 12.59
N GLY A 336 11.45 4.36 11.82
CA GLY A 336 12.44 3.43 12.34
C GLY A 336 13.82 4.07 12.55
N SER A 337 14.78 3.22 12.93
CA SER A 337 16.19 3.63 13.02
C SER A 337 16.83 3.80 11.63
N GLN A 338 18.04 4.35 11.58
CA GLN A 338 18.83 4.40 10.33
C GLN A 338 19.03 3.01 9.71
N THR A 339 19.17 1.96 10.51
CA THR A 339 19.26 0.58 10.02
C THR A 339 17.96 0.16 9.34
N TRP A 340 16.81 0.51 9.94
CA TRP A 340 15.51 0.26 9.34
C TRP A 340 15.35 0.99 8.00
N SER A 341 15.72 2.27 7.92
CA SER A 341 15.66 3.05 6.67
C SER A 341 16.50 2.42 5.56
N SER A 342 17.68 1.92 5.90
CA SER A 342 18.55 1.21 4.95
C SER A 342 17.92 -0.13 4.49
N GLN A 343 17.26 -0.86 5.39
CA GLN A 343 16.55 -2.10 5.05
C GLN A 343 15.35 -1.80 4.13
N MET A 344 14.60 -0.73 4.38
CA MET A 344 13.49 -0.32 3.51
C MET A 344 13.98 0.06 2.11
N LEU A 345 15.07 0.83 2.03
CA LEU A 345 15.66 1.17 0.75
C LEU A 345 16.10 -0.08 -0.02
N GLU A 346 16.80 -1.02 0.63
CA GLU A 346 17.21 -2.28 -0.01
C GLU A 346 15.99 -3.11 -0.43
N HIS A 347 14.90 -3.08 0.34
CA HIS A 347 13.67 -3.77 -0.02
C HIS A 347 13.06 -3.21 -1.31
N ILE A 348 13.01 -1.88 -1.47
CA ILE A 348 12.55 -1.22 -2.70
C ILE A 348 13.49 -1.53 -3.87
N ARG A 349 14.80 -1.35 -3.67
CA ARG A 349 15.84 -1.60 -4.68
C ARG A 349 15.84 -3.03 -5.23
N LYS A 350 15.43 -4.00 -4.42
CA LYS A 350 15.29 -5.40 -4.86
C LYS A 350 14.42 -5.49 -6.11
N TYR A 351 13.31 -4.75 -6.16
CA TYR A 351 12.35 -4.81 -7.27
C TYR A 351 12.90 -4.16 -8.54
N ASN A 352 13.59 -3.04 -8.44
CA ASN A 352 14.25 -2.39 -9.59
C ASN A 352 15.34 -3.28 -10.26
N LYS A 353 15.91 -4.21 -9.52
CA LYS A 353 16.93 -5.14 -10.04
C LYS A 353 16.33 -6.38 -10.72
N ILE A 354 15.02 -6.58 -10.63
CA ILE A 354 14.34 -7.73 -11.24
C ILE A 354 14.11 -7.43 -12.73
N ARG A 355 14.65 -8.27 -13.60
CA ARG A 355 14.40 -8.18 -15.05
C ARG A 355 12.99 -8.63 -15.40
N ASN A 356 12.37 -7.96 -16.36
CA ASN A 356 11.10 -8.44 -16.91
C ASN A 356 11.30 -9.72 -17.72
N ALA A 357 10.29 -10.57 -17.72
CA ALA A 357 10.29 -11.76 -18.56
C ALA A 357 10.34 -11.33 -20.03
N GLY A 358 11.42 -11.71 -20.72
CA GLY A 358 11.59 -11.39 -22.16
C GLY A 358 12.59 -10.27 -22.47
N GLU A 359 13.20 -9.62 -21.45
CA GLU A 359 14.31 -8.67 -21.62
C GLU A 359 15.69 -9.25 -21.24
#